data_d107ee2c10215b1b953492642cc440e0
#
_entry.id   d107ee2c10215b1b953492642cc440e0
#
_cell.length_a   1.000
_cell.length_b   1.000
_cell.length_c   1.000
_cell.angle_alpha   90.00
_cell.angle_beta   90.00
_cell.angle_gamma   90.00
#
_symmetry.space_group_name_H-M   'P 1'
#
loop_
_entity.id
_entity.type
_entity.pdbx_description
1 polymer ?
#
loop_
_entity_poly.entity_id
_entity_poly.type
_entity_poly.pdbx_seq_one_letter_code
_entity_poly.pdbx_strand_id
1 'polypeptide(L)'
;MAIEYSLINLVNFLAFVGLTIATYTIFYFGKSLVSKGVSINLFMLALGVNLVGLSHLFRIVLDTNTNLLILTTVGAGSFFMSTGLIWVFYEKRMEISRLKKREEEINSVISRLKDKYYQQGLSEEDLKASYSDLLRELAEIEVKLAPREPK
;
A
#
# COMPACT_ATOMS: atom_id res chain seq x y z
N MET A 1 15.33 39.23 -18.90
CA MET A 1 16.26 38.10 -18.71
C MET A 1 16.65 37.91 -17.25
N ALA A 2 17.29 38.83 -16.53
CA ALA A 2 17.71 38.64 -15.15
C ALA A 2 16.58 38.37 -14.14
N ILE A 3 15.45 39.08 -14.30
CA ILE A 3 14.27 38.92 -13.42
C ILE A 3 13.57 37.57 -13.64
N GLU A 4 13.43 37.13 -14.89
CA GLU A 4 12.83 35.85 -15.23
C GLU A 4 13.67 34.68 -14.67
N TYR A 5 14.98 34.79 -14.73
CA TYR A 5 15.93 33.84 -14.20
C TYR A 5 15.80 33.71 -12.69
N SER A 6 15.73 34.82 -11.98
CA SER A 6 15.51 34.88 -10.54
C SER A 6 14.19 34.22 -10.14
N LEU A 7 13.11 34.43 -10.93
CA LEU A 7 11.81 33.83 -10.68
C LEU A 7 11.81 32.30 -10.85
N ILE A 8 12.45 31.79 -11.91
CA ILE A 8 12.56 30.35 -12.16
C ILE A 8 13.31 29.67 -11.04
N ASN A 9 14.42 30.25 -10.57
CA ASN A 9 15.19 29.70 -9.45
C ASN A 9 14.40 29.73 -8.15
N LEU A 10 13.61 30.77 -7.90
CA LEU A 10 12.73 30.86 -6.73
C LEU A 10 11.67 29.74 -6.77
N VAL A 11 11.04 29.51 -7.92
CA VAL A 11 10.04 28.45 -8.09
C VAL A 11 10.66 27.06 -7.86
N ASN A 12 11.85 26.80 -8.42
CA ASN A 12 12.55 25.54 -8.20
C ASN A 12 12.95 25.34 -6.71
N PHE A 13 13.37 26.41 -6.04
CA PHE A 13 13.68 26.37 -4.61
C PHE A 13 12.43 26.05 -3.76
N LEU A 14 11.32 26.72 -4.02
CA LEU A 14 10.05 26.44 -3.33
C LEU A 14 9.56 25.02 -3.58
N ALA A 15 9.69 24.51 -4.81
CA ALA A 15 9.36 23.12 -5.12
C ALA A 15 10.24 22.11 -4.37
N PHE A 16 11.55 22.35 -4.31
CA PHE A 16 12.47 21.52 -3.52
C PHE A 16 12.08 21.49 -2.05
N VAL A 17 11.87 22.67 -1.42
CA VAL A 17 11.46 22.76 -0.01
C VAL A 17 10.12 22.06 0.22
N GLY A 18 9.11 22.31 -0.62
CA GLY A 18 7.80 21.69 -0.52
C GLY A 18 7.85 20.16 -0.61
N LEU A 19 8.62 19.61 -1.55
CA LEU A 19 8.78 18.16 -1.71
C LEU A 19 9.59 17.53 -0.57
N THR A 20 10.55 18.25 0.00
CA THR A 20 11.28 17.81 1.20
C THR A 20 10.35 17.73 2.41
N ILE A 21 9.50 18.74 2.61
CA ILE A 21 8.47 18.74 3.67
C ILE A 21 7.48 17.58 3.43
N ALA A 22 7.04 17.36 2.18
CA ALA A 22 6.16 16.26 1.84
C ALA A 22 6.79 14.89 2.16
N THR A 23 8.08 14.71 1.85
CA THR A 23 8.83 13.49 2.21
C THR A 23 8.82 13.24 3.72
N TYR A 24 9.13 14.28 4.51
CA TYR A 24 9.08 14.18 5.97
C TYR A 24 7.67 13.84 6.48
N THR A 25 6.67 14.49 5.91
CA THR A 25 5.26 14.25 6.25
C THR A 25 4.84 12.81 5.96
N ILE A 26 5.25 12.26 4.81
CA ILE A 26 5.01 10.86 4.45
C ILE A 26 5.63 9.90 5.48
N PHE A 27 6.85 10.15 5.93
CA PHE A 27 7.48 9.32 6.95
C PHE A 27 6.82 9.44 8.33
N TYR A 28 6.46 10.65 8.74
CA TYR A 28 5.90 10.90 10.06
C TYR A 28 4.47 10.37 10.20
N PHE A 29 3.60 10.73 9.26
CA PHE A 29 2.19 10.29 9.28
C PHE A 29 1.98 8.90 8.69
N GLY A 30 2.88 8.45 7.82
CA GLY A 30 2.81 7.14 7.20
C GLY A 30 2.84 6.00 8.19
N LYS A 31 3.60 6.12 9.28
CA LYS A 31 3.57 5.15 10.39
C LYS A 31 2.17 5.00 11.00
N SER A 32 1.44 6.10 11.13
CA SER A 32 0.05 6.08 11.62
C SER A 32 -0.92 5.45 10.61
N LEU A 33 -0.69 5.61 9.32
CA LEU A 33 -1.50 4.98 8.27
C LEU A 33 -1.27 3.46 8.22
N VAL A 34 -0.02 3.03 8.32
CA VAL A 34 0.34 1.60 8.37
C VAL A 34 -0.27 0.94 9.61
N SER A 35 -0.25 1.59 10.76
CA SER A 35 -0.88 1.07 11.98
C SER A 35 -2.41 0.92 11.87
N LYS A 36 -3.04 1.64 10.95
CA LYS A 36 -4.47 1.54 10.60
C LYS A 36 -4.77 0.53 9.50
N GLY A 37 -3.79 -0.31 9.12
CA GLY A 37 -3.95 -1.34 8.11
C GLY A 37 -3.88 -0.83 6.66
N VAL A 38 -3.39 0.40 6.45
CA VAL A 38 -3.11 0.92 5.11
C VAL A 38 -1.68 0.54 4.75
N SER A 39 -1.54 -0.46 3.92
CA SER A 39 -0.24 -0.91 3.43
C SER A 39 0.20 -0.05 2.25
N ILE A 40 1.01 0.95 2.56
CA ILE A 40 1.66 1.79 1.56
C ILE A 40 3.15 1.49 1.63
N ASN A 41 3.79 1.28 0.50
CA ASN A 41 5.24 1.27 0.49
C ASN A 41 5.76 2.71 0.63
N LEU A 42 5.70 3.19 1.90
CA LEU A 42 6.05 4.55 2.28
C LEU A 42 7.49 4.89 1.92
N PHE A 43 8.37 3.89 1.96
CA PHE A 43 9.77 4.08 1.60
C PHE A 43 9.91 4.43 0.11
N MET A 44 9.27 3.64 -0.76
CA MET A 44 9.30 3.91 -2.20
C MET A 44 8.64 5.25 -2.55
N LEU A 45 7.49 5.56 -1.93
CA LEU A 45 6.80 6.82 -2.14
C LEU A 45 7.67 8.01 -1.70
N ALA A 46 8.22 7.96 -0.50
CA ALA A 46 9.06 9.02 0.04
C ALA A 46 10.37 9.19 -0.75
N LEU A 47 11.00 8.08 -1.17
CA LEU A 47 12.18 8.09 -2.01
C LEU A 47 11.88 8.77 -3.36
N GLY A 48 10.75 8.43 -3.97
CA GLY A 48 10.32 9.02 -5.23
C GLY A 48 10.09 10.53 -5.12
N VAL A 49 9.34 10.97 -4.09
CA VAL A 49 9.12 12.40 -3.81
C VAL A 49 10.43 13.14 -3.58
N ASN A 50 11.36 12.54 -2.84
CA ASN A 50 12.67 13.14 -2.56
C ASN A 50 13.52 13.29 -3.83
N LEU A 51 13.56 12.26 -4.69
CA LEU A 51 14.28 12.32 -5.96
C LEU A 51 13.75 13.42 -6.89
N VAL A 52 12.41 13.56 -6.97
CA VAL A 52 11.81 14.67 -7.71
C VAL A 52 12.20 16.01 -7.09
N GLY A 53 12.21 16.13 -5.77
CA GLY A 53 12.69 17.32 -5.05
C GLY A 53 14.14 17.66 -5.40
N LEU A 54 15.04 16.69 -5.35
CA LEU A 54 16.45 16.85 -5.72
C LEU A 54 16.65 17.32 -7.17
N SER A 55 15.78 16.92 -8.09
CA SER A 55 15.85 17.39 -9.47
C SER A 55 15.67 18.91 -9.57
N HIS A 56 14.83 19.51 -8.73
CA HIS A 56 14.66 20.96 -8.67
C HIS A 56 15.91 21.66 -8.11
N LEU A 57 16.58 21.05 -7.12
CA LEU A 57 17.86 21.55 -6.61
C LEU A 57 18.93 21.52 -7.70
N PHE A 58 19.03 20.43 -8.46
CA PHE A 58 19.97 20.32 -9.58
C PHE A 58 19.73 21.36 -10.66
N ARG A 59 18.48 21.73 -10.95
CA ARG A 59 18.16 22.81 -11.89
C ARG A 59 18.75 24.15 -11.46
N ILE A 60 18.74 24.44 -10.16
CA ILE A 60 19.31 25.66 -9.61
C ILE A 60 20.84 25.63 -9.71
N VAL A 61 21.46 24.50 -9.30
CA VAL A 61 22.92 24.38 -9.20
C VAL A 61 23.58 24.29 -10.59
N LEU A 62 22.97 23.56 -11.52
CA LEU A 62 23.52 23.29 -12.85
C LEU A 62 23.11 24.35 -13.88
N ASP A 63 22.23 25.26 -13.49
CA ASP A 63 21.76 26.34 -14.34
C ASP A 63 21.20 25.86 -15.69
N THR A 64 20.56 24.72 -15.71
CA THR A 64 20.02 24.10 -16.92
C THR A 64 18.78 23.28 -16.61
N ASN A 65 17.83 23.30 -17.54
CA ASN A 65 16.60 22.51 -17.44
C ASN A 65 16.66 21.16 -18.16
N THR A 66 17.69 20.92 -18.97
CA THR A 66 17.76 19.77 -19.88
C THR A 66 18.96 18.85 -19.62
N ASN A 67 19.57 18.94 -18.44
CA ASN A 67 20.67 18.05 -18.10
C ASN A 67 20.16 16.60 -17.91
N LEU A 68 20.92 15.64 -18.42
CA LEU A 68 20.61 14.20 -18.29
C LEU A 68 20.39 13.78 -16.82
N LEU A 69 21.17 14.36 -15.90
CA LEU A 69 21.04 14.10 -14.46
C LEU A 69 19.67 14.52 -13.92
N ILE A 70 19.14 15.67 -14.37
CA ILE A 70 17.80 16.15 -13.98
C ILE A 70 16.72 15.22 -14.54
N LEU A 71 16.82 14.84 -15.80
CA LEU A 71 15.86 13.95 -16.45
C LEU A 71 15.85 12.56 -15.80
N THR A 72 17.03 12.01 -15.47
CA THR A 72 17.13 10.69 -14.81
C THR A 72 16.59 10.74 -13.39
N THR A 73 16.82 11.79 -12.62
CA THR A 73 16.29 11.92 -11.26
C THR A 73 14.76 12.11 -11.25
N VAL A 74 14.21 12.87 -12.17
CA VAL A 74 12.74 13.00 -12.33
C VAL A 74 12.13 11.68 -12.76
N GLY A 75 12.72 11.00 -13.74
CA GLY A 75 12.25 9.70 -14.22
C GLY A 75 12.28 8.64 -13.13
N ALA A 76 13.40 8.50 -12.43
CA ALA A 76 13.54 7.58 -11.32
C ALA A 76 12.56 7.92 -10.17
N GLY A 77 12.44 9.19 -9.81
CA GLY A 77 11.52 9.65 -8.78
C GLY A 77 10.07 9.32 -9.12
N SER A 78 9.64 9.59 -10.34
CA SER A 78 8.29 9.26 -10.84
C SER A 78 8.04 7.76 -10.84
N PHE A 79 9.03 6.94 -11.22
CA PHE A 79 8.95 5.49 -11.18
C PHE A 79 8.76 4.97 -9.74
N PHE A 80 9.55 5.44 -8.78
CA PHE A 80 9.42 5.03 -7.38
C PHE A 80 8.09 5.48 -6.77
N MET A 81 7.62 6.70 -7.07
CA MET A 81 6.30 7.17 -6.63
C MET A 81 5.18 6.28 -7.16
N SER A 82 5.19 5.99 -8.46
CA SER A 82 4.19 5.13 -9.09
C SER A 82 4.21 3.72 -8.51
N THR A 83 5.41 3.15 -8.32
CA THR A 83 5.57 1.82 -7.71
C THR A 83 5.05 1.80 -6.27
N GLY A 84 5.35 2.83 -5.47
CA GLY A 84 4.86 2.97 -4.10
C GLY A 84 3.34 3.02 -4.00
N LEU A 85 2.69 3.70 -4.95
CA LEU A 85 1.23 3.79 -5.03
C LEU A 85 0.59 2.49 -5.53
N ILE A 86 1.14 1.88 -6.59
CA ILE A 86 0.62 0.62 -7.16
C ILE A 86 0.73 -0.50 -6.14
N TRP A 87 1.77 -0.52 -5.31
CA TRP A 87 1.96 -1.54 -4.27
C TRP A 87 0.76 -1.65 -3.33
N VAL A 88 0.13 -0.54 -2.99
CA VAL A 88 -1.09 -0.50 -2.16
C VAL A 88 -2.21 -1.35 -2.76
N PHE A 89 -2.45 -1.15 -4.05
CA PHE A 89 -3.51 -1.88 -4.76
C PHE A 89 -3.17 -3.35 -4.89
N TYR A 90 -1.91 -3.67 -5.17
CA TYR A 90 -1.44 -5.04 -5.30
C TYR A 90 -1.59 -5.81 -3.98
N GLU A 91 -1.13 -5.25 -2.87
CA GLU A 91 -1.18 -5.89 -1.57
C GLU A 91 -2.62 -6.10 -1.09
N LYS A 92 -3.49 -5.10 -1.25
CA LYS A 92 -4.91 -5.23 -0.95
C LYS A 92 -5.57 -6.34 -1.79
N ARG A 93 -5.23 -6.42 -3.07
CA ARG A 93 -5.74 -7.47 -3.96
C ARG A 93 -5.26 -8.85 -3.54
N MET A 94 -4.00 -8.96 -3.13
CA MET A 94 -3.42 -10.22 -2.64
C MET A 94 -4.04 -10.64 -1.31
N GLU A 95 -4.30 -9.70 -0.39
CA GLU A 95 -5.00 -9.97 0.87
C GLU A 95 -6.41 -10.51 0.62
N ILE A 96 -7.19 -9.85 -0.23
CA ILE A 96 -8.54 -10.32 -0.62
C ILE A 96 -8.48 -11.72 -1.24
N SER A 97 -7.51 -11.96 -2.13
CA SER A 97 -7.33 -13.28 -2.76
C SER A 97 -7.00 -14.37 -1.74
N ARG A 98 -6.14 -14.06 -0.76
CA ARG A 98 -5.80 -15.00 0.33
C ARG A 98 -7.01 -15.28 1.23
N LEU A 99 -7.79 -14.27 1.57
CA LEU A 99 -8.99 -14.43 2.38
C LEU A 99 -10.04 -15.30 1.66
N LYS A 100 -10.29 -15.06 0.37
CA LYS A 100 -11.20 -15.90 -0.43
C LYS A 100 -10.74 -17.34 -0.52
N LYS A 101 -9.45 -17.57 -0.75
CA LYS A 101 -8.90 -18.92 -0.76
C LYS A 101 -9.08 -19.62 0.59
N ARG A 102 -8.87 -18.89 1.68
CA ARG A 102 -9.07 -19.42 3.04
C ARG A 102 -10.53 -19.75 3.33
N GLU A 103 -11.46 -18.91 2.88
CA GLU A 103 -12.90 -19.16 2.92
C GLU A 103 -13.29 -20.46 2.20
N GLU A 104 -12.77 -20.66 0.98
CA GLU A 104 -12.98 -21.90 0.21
C GLU A 104 -12.41 -23.13 0.93
N GLU A 105 -11.21 -23.03 1.51
CA GLU A 105 -10.60 -24.11 2.30
C GLU A 105 -11.47 -24.46 3.51
N ILE A 106 -11.93 -23.47 4.28
CA ILE A 106 -12.81 -23.70 5.45
C ILE A 106 -14.12 -24.35 5.02
N ASN A 107 -14.77 -23.86 3.98
CA ASN A 107 -16.00 -24.44 3.46
C ASN A 107 -15.81 -25.91 3.01
N SER A 108 -14.66 -26.22 2.39
CA SER A 108 -14.30 -27.58 2.03
C SER A 108 -14.11 -28.49 3.25
N VAL A 109 -13.46 -27.98 4.32
CA VAL A 109 -13.29 -28.72 5.58
C VAL A 109 -14.62 -28.95 6.26
N ILE A 110 -15.49 -27.94 6.31
CA ILE A 110 -16.85 -28.04 6.85
C ILE A 110 -17.65 -29.13 6.12
N SER A 111 -17.60 -29.15 4.78
CA SER A 111 -18.27 -30.18 3.99
C SER A 111 -17.75 -31.58 4.32
N ARG A 112 -16.41 -31.77 4.39
CA ARG A 112 -15.81 -33.06 4.74
C ARG A 112 -16.13 -33.52 6.18
N LEU A 113 -16.24 -32.57 7.13
CA LEU A 113 -16.66 -32.90 8.50
C LEU A 113 -18.11 -33.39 8.55
N LYS A 114 -19.01 -32.74 7.79
CA LYS A 114 -20.39 -33.20 7.65
C LYS A 114 -20.47 -34.61 7.07
N ASP A 115 -19.72 -34.87 5.99
CA ASP A 115 -19.70 -36.19 5.35
C ASP A 115 -19.17 -37.27 6.31
N LYS A 116 -18.13 -37.00 7.09
CA LYS A 116 -17.60 -37.91 8.09
C LYS A 116 -18.58 -38.15 9.24
N TYR A 117 -19.29 -37.13 9.68
CA TYR A 117 -20.32 -37.27 10.71
C TYR A 117 -21.41 -38.26 10.27
N TYR A 118 -21.89 -38.12 9.02
CA TYR A 118 -22.93 -38.99 8.49
C TYR A 118 -22.46 -40.43 8.19
N GLN A 119 -21.17 -40.61 7.85
CA GLN A 119 -20.64 -41.93 7.43
C GLN A 119 -19.96 -42.70 8.55
N GLN A 120 -19.33 -42.07 9.54
CA GLN A 120 -18.40 -42.71 10.48
C GLN A 120 -18.74 -42.52 11.96
N GLY A 121 -19.89 -41.94 12.30
CA GLY A 121 -20.32 -41.84 13.70
C GLY A 121 -19.39 -41.03 14.59
N LEU A 122 -18.86 -39.88 14.08
CA LEU A 122 -18.20 -38.90 14.93
C LEU A 122 -19.16 -38.49 16.05
N SER A 123 -18.64 -38.30 17.28
CA SER A 123 -19.46 -37.85 18.37
C SER A 123 -19.99 -36.42 18.08
N GLU A 124 -21.22 -36.14 18.51
CA GLU A 124 -21.83 -34.83 18.33
C GLU A 124 -21.02 -33.71 19.01
N GLU A 125 -20.33 -34.03 20.12
CA GLU A 125 -19.50 -33.10 20.86
C GLU A 125 -18.23 -32.72 20.09
N ASP A 126 -17.53 -33.70 19.48
CA ASP A 126 -16.31 -33.45 18.68
C ASP A 126 -16.62 -32.65 17.41
N LEU A 127 -17.76 -32.97 16.77
CA LEU A 127 -18.24 -32.21 15.62
C LEU A 127 -18.52 -30.76 16.00
N LYS A 128 -19.24 -30.54 17.11
CA LYS A 128 -19.66 -29.21 17.56
C LYS A 128 -18.46 -28.34 17.92
N ALA A 129 -17.44 -28.89 18.58
CA ALA A 129 -16.23 -28.15 18.92
C ALA A 129 -15.45 -27.71 17.65
N SER A 130 -15.17 -28.67 16.75
CA SER A 130 -14.44 -28.36 15.49
C SER A 130 -15.23 -27.41 14.58
N TYR A 131 -16.54 -27.51 14.56
CA TYR A 131 -17.43 -26.68 13.75
C TYR A 131 -17.50 -25.24 14.27
N SER A 132 -17.54 -25.06 15.59
CA SER A 132 -17.58 -23.75 16.24
C SER A 132 -16.36 -22.89 15.89
N ASP A 133 -15.15 -23.47 15.92
CA ASP A 133 -13.93 -22.73 15.60
C ASP A 133 -13.85 -22.33 14.12
N LEU A 134 -14.28 -23.22 13.22
CA LEU A 134 -14.32 -22.95 11.78
C LEU A 134 -15.34 -21.87 11.43
N LEU A 135 -16.52 -21.89 12.07
CA LEU A 135 -17.55 -20.86 11.86
C LEU A 135 -17.11 -19.50 12.37
N ARG A 136 -16.38 -19.46 13.49
CA ARG A 136 -15.82 -18.22 14.01
C ARG A 136 -14.79 -17.63 13.04
N GLU A 137 -13.87 -18.46 12.53
CA GLU A 137 -12.88 -18.02 11.54
C GLU A 137 -13.55 -17.54 10.25
N LEU A 138 -14.61 -18.26 9.79
CA LEU A 138 -15.37 -17.85 8.61
C LEU A 138 -16.03 -16.48 8.80
N ALA A 139 -16.69 -16.26 9.94
CA ALA A 139 -17.31 -14.98 10.27
C ALA A 139 -16.28 -13.82 10.32
N GLU A 140 -15.07 -14.07 10.84
CA GLU A 140 -14.00 -13.07 10.83
C GLU A 140 -13.53 -12.72 9.39
N ILE A 141 -13.48 -13.72 8.50
CA ILE A 141 -13.13 -13.53 7.09
C ILE A 141 -14.24 -12.75 6.37
N GLU A 142 -15.49 -13.11 6.56
CA GLU A 142 -16.63 -12.43 5.97
C GLU A 142 -16.69 -10.95 6.37
N VAL A 143 -16.44 -10.63 7.64
CA VAL A 143 -16.33 -9.24 8.13
C VAL A 143 -15.19 -8.47 7.43
N LYS A 144 -14.06 -9.13 7.16
CA LYS A 144 -12.92 -8.50 6.45
C LYS A 144 -13.18 -8.33 4.95
N LEU A 145 -13.97 -9.23 4.36
CA LEU A 145 -14.35 -9.19 2.94
C LEU A 145 -15.53 -8.26 2.66
N ALA A 146 -16.38 -8.00 3.68
CA ALA A 146 -17.51 -7.09 3.54
C ALA A 146 -17.04 -5.70 3.07
N PRO A 147 -17.69 -5.12 2.04
CA PRO A 147 -17.39 -3.77 1.62
C PRO A 147 -17.65 -2.84 2.80
N ARG A 148 -16.61 -2.08 3.22
CA ARG A 148 -16.81 -1.02 4.21
C ARG A 148 -17.73 0.02 3.56
N GLU A 149 -18.96 0.11 4.03
CA GLU A 149 -19.85 1.19 3.62
C GLU A 149 -19.14 2.52 3.88
N PRO A 150 -19.08 3.42 2.88
CA PRO A 150 -18.53 4.75 3.10
C PRO A 150 -19.45 5.48 4.09
N LYS A 151 -18.88 5.86 5.23
CA LYS A 151 -19.51 6.77 6.18
C LYS A 151 -19.43 8.20 5.62
#